data_f4db50d473d675a80f1f47a532f2cfa3
#
_entry.id   f4db50d473d675a80f1f47a532f2cfa3
#
_cell.length_a   1.000
_cell.length_b   1.000
_cell.length_c   1.000
_cell.angle_alpha   90.00
_cell.angle_beta   90.00
_cell.angle_gamma   90.00
#
_symmetry.space_group_name_H-M   'P 1'
#
loop_
_entity.id
_entity.type
_entity.pdbx_description
1 polymer ?
#
loop_
_entity_poly.entity_id
_entity_poly.type
_entity_poly.pdbx_seq_one_letter_code
_entity_poly.pdbx_strand_id
1 'polypeptide(L)'
;DMKSRGKLAKNTVVGTIMTNMGFIRFCEENGMNFVATKVGDRYVLEEMLLEEYSFGGEQSGHVIFLDFGTTGDGQLTAAQLISILKRRQAKLSSLATLMERYPQVMVNVRVSPEGKLRFYTDADVKAATEQAKAVLGKTGRIVVRVSGTEPLIRVMVEGEQEETINRLANEVADVIREKLV
;
A
#
# COMPACT_ATOMS: atom_id res chain seq x y z
N ASP A 1 -15.92 -11.52 0.15
CA ASP A 1 -16.72 -12.42 -0.70
C ASP A 1 -15.93 -13.65 -1.12
N MET A 2 -14.72 -13.52 -1.70
CA MET A 2 -13.91 -14.68 -2.11
C MET A 2 -13.62 -15.61 -0.93
N LYS A 3 -13.21 -15.06 0.24
CA LYS A 3 -12.98 -15.86 1.44
C LYS A 3 -14.23 -16.62 1.88
N SER A 4 -15.39 -15.96 1.99
CA SER A 4 -16.64 -16.59 2.43
C SER A 4 -17.14 -17.70 1.49
N ARG A 5 -16.61 -17.75 0.28
CA ARG A 5 -16.90 -18.77 -0.75
C ARG A 5 -15.79 -19.81 -0.90
N GLY A 6 -14.74 -19.75 -0.07
CA GLY A 6 -13.60 -20.65 -0.18
C GLY A 6 -12.77 -20.46 -1.48
N LYS A 7 -12.84 -19.26 -2.10
CA LYS A 7 -12.16 -18.94 -3.35
C LYS A 7 -10.89 -18.08 -3.16
N LEU A 8 -10.61 -17.64 -1.92
CA LEU A 8 -9.41 -16.91 -1.60
C LEU A 8 -8.32 -17.91 -1.20
N ALA A 9 -7.42 -18.22 -2.13
CA ALA A 9 -6.34 -19.18 -1.90
C ALA A 9 -5.50 -18.79 -0.67
N LYS A 10 -5.22 -19.75 0.20
CA LYS A 10 -4.47 -19.58 1.46
C LYS A 10 -5.04 -18.45 2.36
N ASN A 11 -6.27 -18.04 2.17
CA ASN A 11 -6.90 -16.86 2.81
C ASN A 11 -6.03 -15.58 2.71
N THR A 12 -5.31 -15.41 1.61
CA THR A 12 -4.30 -14.37 1.45
C THR A 12 -4.68 -13.39 0.34
N VAL A 13 -4.45 -12.10 0.62
CA VAL A 13 -4.52 -11.01 -0.36
C VAL A 13 -3.14 -10.43 -0.55
N VAL A 14 -2.73 -10.25 -1.80
CA VAL A 14 -1.45 -9.62 -2.15
C VAL A 14 -1.68 -8.15 -2.49
N GLY A 15 -0.91 -7.28 -1.88
CA GLY A 15 -0.89 -5.85 -2.19
C GLY A 15 0.52 -5.32 -2.26
N THR A 16 0.68 -4.01 -2.12
CA THR A 16 2.00 -3.38 -2.07
C THR A 16 2.25 -2.70 -0.73
N ILE A 17 3.49 -2.29 -0.51
CA ILE A 17 3.86 -1.47 0.65
C ILE A 17 3.10 -0.13 0.71
N MET A 18 2.39 0.25 -0.34
CA MET A 18 1.55 1.46 -0.40
C MET A 18 0.08 1.18 -0.06
N THR A 19 -0.33 -0.07 0.11
CA THR A 19 -1.71 -0.41 0.47
C THR A 19 -2.08 0.21 1.81
N ASN A 20 -3.26 0.87 1.89
CA ASN A 20 -3.71 1.57 3.08
C ASN A 20 -3.76 0.66 4.31
N MET A 21 -3.29 1.15 5.43
CA MET A 21 -3.21 0.41 6.70
C MET A 21 -4.59 -0.10 7.15
N GLY A 22 -5.65 0.65 6.86
CA GLY A 22 -7.02 0.22 7.12
C GLY A 22 -7.39 -1.06 6.39
N PHE A 23 -6.89 -1.26 5.15
CA PHE A 23 -7.11 -2.51 4.44
C PHE A 23 -6.31 -3.68 5.06
N ILE A 24 -5.11 -3.43 5.52
CA ILE A 24 -4.30 -4.45 6.21
C ILE A 24 -5.01 -4.90 7.50
N ARG A 25 -5.46 -3.95 8.31
CA ARG A 25 -6.25 -4.24 9.53
C ARG A 25 -7.56 -4.97 9.20
N PHE A 26 -8.26 -4.52 8.17
CA PHE A 26 -9.46 -5.23 7.70
C PHE A 26 -9.18 -6.70 7.35
N CYS A 27 -8.05 -6.99 6.71
CA CYS A 27 -7.64 -8.37 6.44
C CYS A 27 -7.45 -9.16 7.74
N GLU A 28 -6.69 -8.62 8.68
CA GLU A 28 -6.41 -9.25 9.98
C GLU A 28 -7.70 -9.53 10.78
N GLU A 29 -8.55 -8.53 10.93
CA GLU A 29 -9.84 -8.63 11.64
C GLU A 29 -10.79 -9.65 11.03
N ASN A 30 -10.68 -9.86 9.73
CA ASN A 30 -11.48 -10.86 9.02
C ASN A 30 -10.75 -12.20 8.84
N GLY A 31 -9.62 -12.43 9.52
CA GLY A 31 -8.85 -13.68 9.46
C GLY A 31 -8.30 -13.94 8.07
N MET A 32 -7.90 -12.91 7.35
CA MET A 32 -7.17 -12.98 6.08
C MET A 32 -5.72 -12.56 6.31
N ASN A 33 -4.81 -13.19 5.59
CA ASN A 33 -3.44 -12.75 5.53
C ASN A 33 -3.27 -11.64 4.49
N PHE A 34 -2.34 -10.73 4.75
CA PHE A 34 -1.93 -9.71 3.79
C PHE A 34 -0.44 -9.84 3.51
N VAL A 35 -0.09 -9.91 2.22
CA VAL A 35 1.31 -9.93 1.76
C VAL A 35 1.60 -8.64 1.02
N ALA A 36 2.63 -7.91 1.47
CA ALA A 36 3.06 -6.64 0.88
C ALA A 36 4.27 -6.84 -0.03
N THR A 37 4.13 -6.52 -1.30
CA THR A 37 5.23 -6.50 -2.27
C THR A 37 5.79 -5.09 -2.44
N LYS A 38 6.82 -4.95 -3.27
CA LYS A 38 7.25 -3.67 -3.83
C LYS A 38 6.11 -3.05 -4.66
N VAL A 39 6.17 -1.72 -4.85
CA VAL A 39 5.20 -1.01 -5.69
C VAL A 39 5.37 -1.39 -7.15
N GLY A 40 4.29 -1.80 -7.77
CA GLY A 40 4.19 -2.21 -9.18
C GLY A 40 3.39 -3.50 -9.31
N ASP A 41 2.44 -3.51 -10.23
CA ASP A 41 1.56 -4.63 -10.56
C ASP A 41 2.32 -5.91 -10.89
N ARG A 42 3.48 -5.76 -11.54
CA ARG A 42 4.40 -6.86 -11.82
C ARG A 42 4.81 -7.62 -10.56
N TYR A 43 5.17 -6.91 -9.49
CA TYR A 43 5.61 -7.56 -8.24
C TYR A 43 4.44 -8.25 -7.52
N VAL A 44 3.25 -7.65 -7.62
CA VAL A 44 2.02 -8.29 -7.12
C VAL A 44 1.76 -9.59 -7.86
N LEU A 45 1.84 -9.58 -9.20
CA LEU A 45 1.64 -10.77 -10.01
C LEU A 45 2.71 -11.84 -9.75
N GLU A 46 4.00 -11.45 -9.70
CA GLU A 46 5.10 -12.37 -9.41
C GLU A 46 4.88 -13.11 -8.09
N GLU A 47 4.51 -12.41 -7.03
CA GLU A 47 4.21 -12.99 -5.73
C GLU A 47 2.98 -13.91 -5.78
N MET A 48 1.93 -13.49 -6.49
CA MET A 48 0.72 -14.31 -6.66
C MET A 48 1.02 -15.63 -7.37
N LEU A 49 1.86 -15.60 -8.40
CA LEU A 49 2.24 -16.80 -9.17
C LEU A 49 3.15 -17.72 -8.35
N LEU A 50 4.13 -17.15 -7.65
CA LEU A 50 5.09 -17.90 -6.84
C LEU A 50 4.41 -18.67 -5.72
N GLU A 51 3.48 -18.00 -5.04
CA GLU A 51 2.81 -18.53 -3.86
C GLU A 51 1.38 -19.04 -4.14
N GLU A 52 0.98 -19.11 -5.39
CA GLU A 52 -0.35 -19.60 -5.82
C GLU A 52 -1.52 -18.84 -5.15
N TYR A 53 -1.39 -17.52 -4.95
CA TYR A 53 -2.46 -16.69 -4.45
C TYR A 53 -3.45 -16.31 -5.56
N SER A 54 -4.73 -16.26 -5.24
CA SER A 54 -5.79 -16.03 -6.24
C SER A 54 -6.19 -14.57 -6.44
N PHE A 55 -5.80 -13.66 -5.51
CA PHE A 55 -6.26 -12.28 -5.53
C PHE A 55 -5.18 -11.31 -5.05
N GLY A 56 -5.00 -10.25 -5.81
CA GLY A 56 -4.09 -9.17 -5.46
C GLY A 56 -4.40 -7.88 -6.18
N GLY A 57 -3.70 -6.81 -5.81
CA GLY A 57 -3.87 -5.52 -6.46
C GLY A 57 -3.15 -4.37 -5.78
N GLU A 58 -3.33 -3.19 -6.33
CA GLU A 58 -2.77 -1.94 -5.85
C GLU A 58 -3.85 -0.88 -5.62
N GLN A 59 -3.59 0.06 -4.72
CA GLN A 59 -4.50 1.18 -4.49
C GLN A 59 -4.66 2.12 -5.69
N SER A 60 -3.78 2.00 -6.70
CA SER A 60 -3.89 2.69 -8.00
C SER A 60 -5.06 2.22 -8.85
N GLY A 61 -5.73 1.12 -8.46
CA GLY A 61 -6.86 0.54 -9.15
C GLY A 61 -6.54 -0.69 -9.99
N HIS A 62 -5.30 -1.16 -9.99
CA HIS A 62 -4.92 -2.43 -10.59
C HIS A 62 -5.37 -3.58 -9.70
N VAL A 63 -6.29 -4.41 -10.19
CA VAL A 63 -6.81 -5.57 -9.44
C VAL A 63 -6.68 -6.82 -10.30
N ILE A 64 -6.04 -7.84 -9.75
CA ILE A 64 -5.76 -9.12 -10.41
C ILE A 64 -6.58 -10.22 -9.76
N PHE A 65 -7.38 -10.90 -10.56
CA PHE A 65 -8.04 -12.16 -10.22
C PHE A 65 -7.36 -13.28 -11.00
N LEU A 66 -6.41 -13.98 -10.38
CA LEU A 66 -5.53 -14.91 -11.07
C LEU A 66 -6.27 -16.08 -11.73
N ASP A 67 -7.43 -16.48 -11.18
CA ASP A 67 -8.31 -17.51 -11.77
C ASP A 67 -8.84 -17.12 -13.16
N PHE A 68 -8.79 -15.83 -13.53
CA PHE A 68 -9.35 -15.31 -14.79
C PHE A 68 -8.31 -14.69 -15.70
N GLY A 69 -7.15 -14.28 -15.19
CA GLY A 69 -6.09 -13.66 -15.99
C GLY A 69 -4.91 -13.20 -15.17
N THR A 70 -3.79 -12.97 -15.85
CA THR A 70 -2.49 -12.60 -15.25
C THR A 70 -2.22 -11.10 -15.31
N THR A 71 -3.24 -10.27 -15.44
CA THR A 71 -3.12 -8.81 -15.47
C THR A 71 -4.27 -8.15 -14.76
N GLY A 72 -4.08 -6.90 -14.31
CA GLY A 72 -5.18 -6.08 -13.84
C GLY A 72 -6.16 -5.79 -14.99
N ASP A 73 -7.43 -6.07 -14.75
CA ASP A 73 -8.51 -5.88 -15.72
C ASP A 73 -9.68 -5.17 -15.05
N GLY A 74 -9.93 -3.93 -15.49
CA GLY A 74 -11.01 -3.08 -14.95
C GLY A 74 -12.40 -3.60 -15.31
N GLN A 75 -12.58 -4.20 -16.48
CA GLN A 75 -13.88 -4.76 -16.90
C GLN A 75 -14.19 -6.01 -16.09
N LEU A 76 -13.23 -6.91 -15.92
CA LEU A 76 -13.34 -8.08 -15.06
C LEU A 76 -13.62 -7.67 -13.61
N THR A 77 -12.88 -6.68 -13.10
CA THR A 77 -13.08 -6.15 -11.73
C THR A 77 -14.49 -5.61 -11.54
N ALA A 78 -15.02 -4.86 -12.51
CA ALA A 78 -16.39 -4.35 -12.48
C ALA A 78 -17.41 -5.51 -12.50
N ALA A 79 -17.22 -6.51 -13.37
CA ALA A 79 -18.08 -7.68 -13.44
C ALA A 79 -18.11 -8.49 -12.13
N GLN A 80 -16.93 -8.67 -11.51
CA GLN A 80 -16.83 -9.32 -10.20
C GLN A 80 -17.55 -8.52 -9.11
N LEU A 81 -17.39 -7.19 -9.07
CA LEU A 81 -18.08 -6.33 -8.12
C LEU A 81 -19.59 -6.39 -8.28
N ILE A 82 -20.11 -6.27 -9.51
CA ILE A 82 -21.53 -6.38 -9.81
C ILE A 82 -22.08 -7.76 -9.38
N SER A 83 -21.31 -8.81 -9.62
CA SER A 83 -21.66 -10.16 -9.20
C SER A 83 -21.77 -10.30 -7.67
N ILE A 84 -20.88 -9.62 -6.92
CA ILE A 84 -20.95 -9.57 -5.45
C ILE A 84 -22.22 -8.83 -5.00
N LEU A 85 -22.50 -7.66 -5.57
CA LEU A 85 -23.70 -6.88 -5.26
C LEU A 85 -24.96 -7.70 -5.47
N LYS A 86 -25.05 -8.40 -6.60
CA LYS A 86 -26.19 -9.26 -6.94
C LYS A 86 -26.34 -10.43 -5.95
N ARG A 87 -25.25 -11.14 -5.65
CA ARG A 87 -25.28 -12.28 -4.71
C ARG A 87 -25.68 -11.87 -3.30
N ARG A 88 -25.16 -10.73 -2.84
CA ARG A 88 -25.40 -10.22 -1.48
C ARG A 88 -26.67 -9.39 -1.36
N GLN A 89 -27.34 -9.11 -2.47
CA GLN A 89 -28.47 -8.17 -2.54
C GLN A 89 -28.14 -6.82 -1.85
N ALA A 90 -26.90 -6.38 -1.99
CA ALA A 90 -26.34 -5.22 -1.32
C ALA A 90 -26.25 -4.02 -2.26
N LYS A 91 -26.31 -2.83 -1.70
CA LYS A 91 -26.00 -1.58 -2.41
C LYS A 91 -24.49 -1.33 -2.40
N LEU A 92 -23.96 -0.72 -3.46
CA LEU A 92 -22.54 -0.37 -3.53
C LEU A 92 -22.08 0.50 -2.34
N SER A 93 -22.94 1.43 -1.91
CA SER A 93 -22.65 2.28 -0.74
C SER A 93 -22.40 1.50 0.55
N SER A 94 -23.08 0.36 0.75
CA SER A 94 -22.86 -0.48 1.94
C SER A 94 -21.55 -1.27 1.88
N LEU A 95 -20.99 -1.48 0.68
CA LEU A 95 -19.68 -2.12 0.51
C LEU A 95 -18.53 -1.10 0.59
N ALA A 96 -18.80 0.18 0.32
CA ALA A 96 -17.79 1.23 0.37
C ALA A 96 -17.29 1.57 1.79
N THR A 97 -18.02 1.12 2.82
CA THR A 97 -17.72 1.39 4.24
C THR A 97 -17.22 0.16 5.00
N LEU A 98 -16.75 -0.88 4.29
CA LEU A 98 -16.29 -2.12 4.90
C LEU A 98 -14.99 -1.99 5.69
N MET A 99 -14.20 -0.98 5.42
CA MET A 99 -12.96 -0.71 6.14
C MET A 99 -12.84 0.78 6.48
N GLU A 100 -12.17 1.10 7.55
CA GLU A 100 -11.75 2.45 7.87
C GLU A 100 -10.51 2.81 7.05
N ARG A 101 -10.56 3.95 6.33
CA ARG A 101 -9.41 4.44 5.59
C ARG A 101 -8.59 5.38 6.47
N TYR A 102 -7.35 5.00 6.71
CA TYR A 102 -6.42 5.85 7.46
C TYR A 102 -5.99 7.07 6.63
N PRO A 103 -5.93 8.26 7.25
CA PRO A 103 -5.29 9.43 6.65
C PRO A 103 -3.87 9.11 6.19
N GLN A 104 -3.49 9.63 5.02
CA GLN A 104 -2.18 9.40 4.41
C GLN A 104 -1.64 10.70 3.84
N VAL A 105 -0.40 11.00 4.12
CA VAL A 105 0.34 12.15 3.59
C VAL A 105 1.50 11.65 2.75
N MET A 106 1.73 12.27 1.60
CA MET A 106 2.87 11.98 0.74
C MET A 106 3.62 13.27 0.42
N VAL A 107 4.89 13.32 0.81
CA VAL A 107 5.81 14.39 0.46
C VAL A 107 6.82 13.87 -0.56
N ASN A 108 6.94 14.55 -1.69
CA ASN A 108 7.92 14.23 -2.73
C ASN A 108 9.08 15.23 -2.63
N VAL A 109 10.29 14.73 -2.46
CA VAL A 109 11.50 15.55 -2.43
C VAL A 109 12.29 15.26 -3.70
N ARG A 110 12.50 16.29 -4.52
CA ARG A 110 13.34 16.21 -5.71
C ARG A 110 14.81 16.14 -5.26
N VAL A 111 15.55 15.20 -5.82
CA VAL A 111 16.98 14.97 -5.48
C VAL A 111 17.79 14.75 -6.75
N SER A 112 19.10 14.97 -6.67
CA SER A 112 20.04 14.64 -7.73
C SER A 112 20.19 13.11 -7.92
N PRO A 113 20.76 12.62 -9.04
CA PRO A 113 21.13 11.23 -9.19
C PRO A 113 22.02 10.71 -8.06
N GLU A 114 22.98 11.51 -7.64
CA GLU A 114 23.88 11.23 -6.52
C GLU A 114 23.10 11.15 -5.19
N GLY A 115 22.15 12.05 -4.96
CA GLY A 115 21.27 12.03 -3.79
C GLY A 115 20.42 10.75 -3.73
N LYS A 116 19.95 10.24 -4.89
CA LYS A 116 19.25 8.94 -4.95
C LYS A 116 20.13 7.77 -4.50
N LEU A 117 21.41 7.77 -4.87
CA LEU A 117 22.34 6.73 -4.46
C LEU A 117 22.69 6.85 -2.97
N ARG A 118 22.95 8.06 -2.50
CA ARG A 118 23.26 8.33 -1.09
C ARG A 118 22.13 8.00 -0.13
N PHE A 119 20.88 8.05 -0.58
CA PHE A 119 19.70 7.71 0.23
C PHE A 119 19.86 6.39 0.98
N TYR A 120 20.42 5.38 0.34
CA TYR A 120 20.53 4.04 0.94
C TYR A 120 21.59 3.94 2.05
N THR A 121 22.51 4.87 2.11
CA THR A 121 23.65 4.86 3.05
C THR A 121 23.64 6.04 4.03
N ASP A 122 22.79 7.05 3.80
CA ASP A 122 22.74 8.24 4.63
C ASP A 122 22.19 7.92 6.03
N ALA A 123 23.00 8.17 7.05
CA ALA A 123 22.68 7.85 8.44
C ALA A 123 21.60 8.77 9.03
N ASP A 124 21.59 10.04 8.63
CA ASP A 124 20.66 11.04 9.16
C ASP A 124 19.23 10.78 8.65
N VAL A 125 19.09 10.46 7.35
CA VAL A 125 17.80 10.08 6.76
C VAL A 125 17.27 8.79 7.39
N LYS A 126 18.14 7.83 7.63
CA LYS A 126 17.77 6.59 8.31
C LYS A 126 17.31 6.85 9.75
N ALA A 127 18.07 7.65 10.50
CA ALA A 127 17.74 8.00 11.88
C ALA A 127 16.39 8.74 11.98
N ALA A 128 16.16 9.75 11.12
CA ALA A 128 14.88 10.46 11.06
C ALA A 128 13.71 9.54 10.74
N THR A 129 13.90 8.59 9.82
CA THR A 129 12.87 7.61 9.47
C THR A 129 12.55 6.69 10.65
N GLU A 130 13.57 6.19 11.36
CA GLU A 130 13.37 5.32 12.54
C GLU A 130 12.74 6.10 13.71
N GLN A 131 13.08 7.36 13.90
CA GLN A 131 12.43 8.22 14.89
C GLN A 131 10.94 8.42 14.57
N ALA A 132 10.61 8.69 13.32
CA ALA A 132 9.21 8.79 12.90
C ALA A 132 8.44 7.47 13.11
N LYS A 133 9.05 6.32 12.83
CA LYS A 133 8.46 5.00 13.14
C LYS A 133 8.20 4.83 14.64
N ALA A 134 9.15 5.22 15.47
CA ALA A 134 9.01 5.11 16.92
C ALA A 134 7.85 5.96 17.45
N VAL A 135 7.66 7.17 16.92
CA VAL A 135 6.54 8.05 17.28
C VAL A 135 5.21 7.46 16.83
N LEU A 136 5.14 6.92 15.61
CA LEU A 136 3.92 6.33 15.06
C LEU A 136 3.51 5.02 15.79
N GLY A 137 4.48 4.24 16.25
CA GLY A 137 4.22 2.99 16.95
C GLY A 137 3.30 2.05 16.17
N LYS A 138 2.18 1.65 16.81
CA LYS A 138 1.16 0.79 16.20
C LYS A 138 0.02 1.56 15.52
N THR A 139 -0.04 2.89 15.70
CA THR A 139 -1.13 3.74 15.21
C THR A 139 -0.84 4.35 13.85
N GLY A 140 0.33 4.08 13.28
CA GLY A 140 0.71 4.58 11.97
C GLY A 140 1.94 3.87 11.42
N ARG A 141 2.35 4.30 10.24
CA ARG A 141 3.57 3.81 9.58
C ARG A 141 4.16 4.86 8.66
N ILE A 142 5.44 4.71 8.35
CA ILE A 142 6.15 5.52 7.37
C ILE A 142 6.81 4.62 6.33
N VAL A 143 6.74 5.03 5.06
CA VAL A 143 7.45 4.42 3.95
C VAL A 143 8.25 5.51 3.24
N VAL A 144 9.58 5.39 3.26
CA VAL A 144 10.47 6.28 2.52
C VAL A 144 11.13 5.49 1.41
N ARG A 145 11.02 5.95 0.18
CA ARG A 145 11.55 5.22 -0.97
C ARG A 145 11.98 6.13 -2.11
N VAL A 146 12.95 5.67 -2.86
CA VAL A 146 13.35 6.28 -4.14
C VAL A 146 12.28 5.98 -5.20
N SER A 147 11.93 6.98 -6.01
CA SER A 147 11.11 6.76 -7.20
C SER A 147 11.91 6.05 -8.29
N GLY A 148 11.34 5.02 -8.90
CA GLY A 148 11.97 4.28 -10.00
C GLY A 148 12.09 5.11 -11.29
N THR A 149 11.11 5.97 -11.55
CA THR A 149 10.97 6.69 -12.83
C THR A 149 11.30 8.17 -12.75
N GLU A 150 11.23 8.77 -11.56
CA GLU A 150 11.40 10.22 -11.37
C GLU A 150 12.60 10.52 -10.46
N PRO A 151 13.23 11.70 -10.55
CA PRO A 151 14.30 12.13 -9.67
C PRO A 151 13.77 12.57 -8.29
N LEU A 152 13.10 11.66 -7.59
CA LEU A 152 12.42 11.92 -6.34
C LEU A 152 12.71 10.85 -5.29
N ILE A 153 12.71 11.28 -4.03
CA ILE A 153 12.46 10.44 -2.86
C ILE A 153 11.05 10.74 -2.37
N ARG A 154 10.28 9.70 -2.11
CA ARG A 154 8.90 9.79 -1.63
C ARG A 154 8.83 9.41 -0.17
N VAL A 155 8.30 10.30 0.64
CA VAL A 155 8.00 10.10 2.05
C VAL A 155 6.49 9.95 2.20
N MET A 156 6.02 8.75 2.51
CA MET A 156 4.62 8.49 2.80
C MET A 156 4.48 8.20 4.29
N VAL A 157 3.61 8.94 4.96
CA VAL A 157 3.22 8.69 6.34
C VAL A 157 1.72 8.47 6.41
N GLU A 158 1.32 7.48 7.16
CA GLU A 158 -0.06 7.06 7.33
C GLU A 158 -0.33 6.78 8.81
N GLY A 159 -1.49 7.19 9.32
CA GLY A 159 -1.83 7.01 10.73
C GLY A 159 -3.15 7.65 11.11
N GLU A 160 -3.54 7.49 12.37
CA GLU A 160 -4.84 7.93 12.90
C GLU A 160 -4.96 9.46 12.99
N GLN A 161 -3.87 10.15 13.31
CA GLN A 161 -3.87 11.60 13.56
C GLN A 161 -3.23 12.37 12.41
N GLU A 162 -4.04 13.11 11.68
CA GLU A 162 -3.62 13.85 10.48
C GLU A 162 -2.52 14.89 10.78
N GLU A 163 -2.61 15.59 11.91
CA GLU A 163 -1.58 16.56 12.32
C GLU A 163 -0.22 15.89 12.55
N THR A 164 -0.21 14.74 13.23
CA THR A 164 1.01 13.98 13.51
C THR A 164 1.65 13.46 12.23
N ILE A 165 0.88 12.88 11.32
CA ILE A 165 1.44 12.35 10.07
C ILE A 165 1.97 13.45 9.16
N ASN A 166 1.30 14.63 9.12
CA ASN A 166 1.79 15.80 8.37
C ASN A 166 3.13 16.30 8.93
N ARG A 167 3.23 16.45 10.24
CA ARG A 167 4.46 16.89 10.91
C ARG A 167 5.61 15.92 10.62
N LEU A 168 5.43 14.63 10.86
CA LEU A 168 6.47 13.61 10.67
C LEU A 168 6.90 13.48 9.20
N ALA A 169 5.95 13.57 8.25
CA ALA A 169 6.28 13.54 6.82
C ALA A 169 7.18 14.71 6.42
N ASN A 170 6.89 15.90 6.94
CA ASN A 170 7.71 17.10 6.65
C ASN A 170 9.07 17.04 7.35
N GLU A 171 9.15 16.64 8.62
CA GLU A 171 10.40 16.48 9.35
C GLU A 171 11.38 15.55 8.60
N VAL A 172 10.92 14.39 8.16
CA VAL A 172 11.75 13.46 7.38
C VAL A 172 12.10 14.04 6.00
N ALA A 173 11.16 14.72 5.34
CA ALA A 173 11.40 15.37 4.05
C ALA A 173 12.43 16.50 4.15
N ASP A 174 12.45 17.25 5.26
CA ASP A 174 13.42 18.33 5.49
C ASP A 174 14.84 17.77 5.67
N VAL A 175 15.00 16.67 6.40
CA VAL A 175 16.30 15.98 6.49
C VAL A 175 16.76 15.51 5.10
N ILE A 176 15.86 14.97 4.29
CA ILE A 176 16.19 14.56 2.91
C ILE A 176 16.60 15.77 2.07
N ARG A 177 15.94 16.91 2.19
CA ARG A 177 16.32 18.15 1.49
C ARG A 177 17.69 18.65 1.89
N GLU A 178 17.98 18.63 3.18
CA GLU A 178 19.29 19.08 3.70
C GLU A 178 20.46 18.19 3.24
N LYS A 179 20.25 16.88 3.21
CA LYS A 179 21.33 15.90 3.01
C LYS A 179 21.51 15.44 1.57
N LEU A 180 20.42 15.42 0.77
CA LEU A 180 20.39 14.72 -0.52
C LEU A 180 20.05 15.59 -1.75
N VAL A 181 19.70 16.86 -1.55
CA VAL A 181 19.45 17.81 -2.67
C VAL A 181 20.73 18.43 -3.16
#